data_5bfd5716cc6dd32a894f6f23f12cf277
#
_entry.id   5bfd5716cc6dd32a894f6f23f12cf277
#
_cell.length_a   1.000
_cell.length_b   1.000
_cell.length_c   1.000
_cell.angle_alpha   90.00
_cell.angle_beta   90.00
_cell.angle_gamma   90.00
#
_symmetry.space_group_name_H-M   'P 1'
#
loop_
_entity.id
_entity.type
_entity.pdbx_description
1 polymer ?
#
loop_
_entity_poly.entity_id
_entity_poly.type
_entity_poly.pdbx_seq_one_letter_code
_entity_poly.pdbx_strand_id
1 'polypeptide(L)'
;MNIELIKNLKVLYVEDEIVLRDTTCSSLNSILKEVVVADNGQDGLEIFNNDSFDLIITDLSMPVMTGTEMIIEIRKQNKDIPIVVTTAYGSQNEDIIKLKDIGMDEYVMKPVDMMKLIQAIDKAINK
;
A
#
# COMPACT_ATOMS: atom_id res chain seq x y z
N MET A 1 17.23 8.85 3.93
CA MET A 1 16.42 7.69 3.50
C MET A 1 17.17 6.40 3.83
N ASN A 2 16.51 5.47 4.45
CA ASN A 2 17.15 4.21 4.88
C ASN A 2 17.03 3.13 3.79
N ILE A 3 17.96 3.14 2.86
CA ILE A 3 17.96 2.22 1.71
C ILE A 3 18.10 0.76 2.13
N GLU A 4 18.93 0.48 3.13
CA GLU A 4 19.13 -0.90 3.61
C GLU A 4 17.85 -1.48 4.22
N LEU A 5 17.10 -0.70 4.94
CA LEU A 5 15.82 -1.14 5.49
C LEU A 5 14.81 -1.37 4.37
N ILE A 6 14.72 -0.45 3.41
CA ILE A 6 13.80 -0.55 2.27
C ILE A 6 14.09 -1.79 1.43
N LYS A 7 15.35 -2.10 1.15
CA LYS A 7 15.75 -3.28 0.36
C LYS A 7 15.31 -4.61 0.97
N ASN A 8 15.06 -4.63 2.26
CA ASN A 8 14.70 -5.86 2.97
C ASN A 8 13.20 -6.03 3.19
N LEU A 9 12.39 -5.13 2.66
CA LEU A 9 10.94 -5.17 2.84
C LEU A 9 10.27 -6.20 1.93
N LYS A 10 9.36 -6.97 2.51
CA LYS A 10 8.40 -7.80 1.79
C LYS A 10 7.07 -7.05 1.80
N VAL A 11 6.54 -6.75 0.63
CA VAL A 11 5.43 -5.81 0.45
C VAL A 11 4.25 -6.49 -0.24
N LEU A 12 3.04 -6.24 0.30
CA LEU A 12 1.79 -6.58 -0.37
C LEU A 12 1.33 -5.34 -1.14
N TYR A 13 1.16 -5.49 -2.45
CA TYR A 13 0.72 -4.42 -3.34
C TYR A 13 -0.62 -4.78 -3.97
N VAL A 14 -1.65 -4.00 -3.67
CA VAL A 14 -3.03 -4.26 -4.10
C VAL A 14 -3.46 -3.19 -5.11
N GLU A 15 -3.74 -3.62 -6.34
CA GLU A 15 -4.11 -2.75 -7.45
C GLU A 15 -4.90 -3.55 -8.49
N ASP A 16 -6.07 -3.06 -8.88
CA ASP A 16 -6.93 -3.76 -9.83
C ASP A 16 -6.59 -3.50 -11.30
N GLU A 17 -5.94 -2.39 -11.60
CA GLU A 17 -5.56 -2.03 -12.97
C GLU A 17 -4.29 -2.78 -13.38
N ILE A 18 -4.43 -3.75 -14.28
CA ILE A 18 -3.36 -4.71 -14.63
C ILE A 18 -2.10 -4.02 -15.12
N VAL A 19 -2.21 -3.07 -16.05
CA VAL A 19 -1.03 -2.41 -16.63
C VAL A 19 -0.29 -1.59 -15.57
N LEU A 20 -1.02 -0.83 -14.77
CA LEU A 20 -0.42 -0.03 -13.69
C LEU A 20 0.22 -0.93 -12.63
N ARG A 21 -0.47 -2.00 -12.25
CA ARG A 21 0.04 -2.97 -11.28
C ARG A 21 1.34 -3.60 -11.75
N ASP A 22 1.37 -4.10 -12.98
CA ASP A 22 2.55 -4.78 -13.52
C ASP A 22 3.74 -3.84 -13.66
N THR A 23 3.51 -2.62 -14.14
CA THR A 23 4.55 -1.61 -14.29
C THR A 23 5.13 -1.20 -12.94
N THR A 24 4.27 -0.91 -11.98
CA THR A 24 4.68 -0.50 -10.63
C THR A 24 5.37 -1.64 -9.90
N CYS A 25 4.82 -2.85 -10.01
CA CYS A 25 5.42 -4.05 -9.41
C CYS A 25 6.83 -4.30 -9.94
N SER A 26 7.03 -4.17 -11.26
CA SER A 26 8.35 -4.34 -11.87
C SER A 26 9.36 -3.35 -11.29
N SER A 27 8.96 -2.09 -11.16
CA SER A 27 9.82 -1.06 -10.57
C SER A 27 10.12 -1.33 -9.09
N LEU A 28 9.10 -1.73 -8.33
CA LEU A 28 9.26 -2.05 -6.91
C LEU A 28 10.15 -3.26 -6.69
N ASN A 29 10.05 -4.29 -7.55
CA ASN A 29 10.87 -5.50 -7.44
C ASN A 29 12.36 -5.22 -7.63
N SER A 30 12.72 -4.15 -8.32
CA SER A 30 14.13 -3.77 -8.48
C SER A 30 14.71 -3.11 -7.23
N ILE A 31 13.86 -2.75 -6.27
CA ILE A 31 14.25 -2.00 -5.07
C ILE A 31 13.98 -2.81 -3.79
N LEU A 32 12.85 -3.51 -3.73
CA LEU A 32 12.39 -4.23 -2.54
C LEU A 32 12.80 -5.71 -2.58
N LYS A 33 12.80 -6.35 -1.44
CA LYS A 33 13.13 -7.78 -1.33
C LYS A 33 12.11 -8.64 -2.08
N GLU A 34 10.83 -8.38 -1.88
CA GLU A 34 9.75 -9.16 -2.49
C GLU A 34 8.48 -8.32 -2.56
N VAL A 35 7.77 -8.44 -3.70
CA VAL A 35 6.45 -7.81 -3.86
C VAL A 35 5.45 -8.89 -4.24
N VAL A 36 4.40 -9.04 -3.43
CA VAL A 36 3.28 -9.93 -3.71
C VAL A 36 2.11 -9.05 -4.13
N VAL A 37 1.48 -9.37 -5.25
CA VAL A 37 0.39 -8.56 -5.80
C VAL A 37 -0.97 -9.18 -5.57
N ALA A 38 -2.00 -8.33 -5.45
CA ALA A 38 -3.39 -8.74 -5.37
C ALA A 38 -4.24 -7.84 -6.26
N ASP A 39 -5.36 -8.37 -6.76
CA ASP A 39 -6.23 -7.71 -7.75
C ASP A 39 -7.29 -6.81 -7.11
N ASN A 40 -7.60 -7.02 -5.85
CA ASN A 40 -8.63 -6.27 -5.13
C ASN A 40 -8.44 -6.44 -3.63
N GLY A 41 -9.26 -5.74 -2.84
CA GLY A 41 -9.15 -5.77 -1.38
C GLY A 41 -9.41 -7.14 -0.77
N GLN A 42 -10.33 -7.92 -1.36
CA GLN A 42 -10.65 -9.25 -0.84
C GLN A 42 -9.46 -10.20 -0.99
N ASP A 43 -8.87 -10.23 -2.18
CA ASP A 43 -7.68 -11.06 -2.44
C ASP A 43 -6.51 -10.57 -1.59
N GLY A 44 -6.35 -9.26 -1.45
CA GLY A 44 -5.31 -8.67 -0.61
C GLY A 44 -5.44 -9.09 0.84
N LEU A 45 -6.66 -9.07 1.36
CA LEU A 45 -6.92 -9.49 2.74
C LEU A 45 -6.64 -10.97 2.95
N GLU A 46 -7.04 -11.82 2.01
CA GLU A 46 -6.76 -13.26 2.07
C GLU A 46 -5.25 -13.54 2.07
N ILE A 47 -4.52 -12.88 1.18
CA ILE A 47 -3.07 -12.99 1.09
C ILE A 47 -2.42 -12.52 2.39
N PHE A 48 -2.88 -11.38 2.92
CA PHE A 48 -2.38 -10.83 4.17
C PHE A 48 -2.56 -11.81 5.33
N ASN A 49 -3.70 -12.49 5.38
CA ASN A 49 -4.01 -13.44 6.46
C ASN A 49 -3.20 -14.73 6.39
N ASN A 50 -2.64 -15.05 5.22
CA ASN A 50 -1.92 -16.32 5.00
C ASN A 50 -0.40 -16.17 4.84
N ASP A 51 0.12 -14.97 5.02
CA ASP A 51 1.54 -14.69 4.86
C ASP A 51 1.91 -13.52 5.76
N SER A 52 3.20 -13.20 5.87
CA SER A 52 3.65 -12.05 6.66
C SER A 52 4.26 -11.00 5.75
N PHE A 53 3.99 -9.73 6.06
CA PHE A 53 4.45 -8.59 5.27
C PHE A 53 5.02 -7.50 6.17
N ASP A 54 5.89 -6.68 5.59
CA ASP A 54 6.50 -5.54 6.29
C ASP A 54 5.81 -4.21 5.95
N LEU A 55 5.03 -4.19 4.87
CA LEU A 55 4.39 -2.99 4.37
C LEU A 55 3.25 -3.37 3.43
N ILE A 56 2.20 -2.55 3.40
CA ILE A 56 1.12 -2.67 2.43
C ILE A 56 1.06 -1.41 1.59
N ILE A 57 0.94 -1.57 0.28
CA ILE A 57 0.64 -0.49 -0.66
C ILE A 57 -0.68 -0.84 -1.33
N THR A 58 -1.66 0.04 -1.28
CA THR A 58 -2.97 -0.24 -1.87
C THR A 58 -3.60 0.97 -2.52
N ASP A 59 -4.29 0.73 -3.64
CA ASP A 59 -5.26 1.68 -4.18
C ASP A 59 -6.54 1.64 -3.33
N LEU A 60 -7.37 2.63 -3.43
CA LEU A 60 -8.64 2.72 -2.71
C LEU A 60 -9.81 2.20 -3.52
N SER A 61 -9.89 2.60 -4.78
CA SER A 61 -11.05 2.31 -5.64
C SER A 61 -10.83 1.01 -6.41
N MET A 62 -11.41 -0.08 -5.91
CA MET A 62 -11.27 -1.41 -6.50
C MET A 62 -12.59 -2.16 -6.40
N PRO A 63 -12.87 -3.10 -7.35
CA PRO A 63 -14.07 -3.93 -7.25
C PRO A 63 -13.98 -4.94 -6.11
N VAL A 64 -15.08 -5.56 -5.77
CA VAL A 64 -15.27 -6.61 -4.77
C VAL A 64 -15.08 -6.08 -3.34
N MET A 65 -13.89 -5.61 -3.00
CA MET A 65 -13.59 -4.96 -1.72
C MET A 65 -12.66 -3.79 -1.99
N THR A 66 -13.01 -2.61 -1.50
CA THR A 66 -12.20 -1.40 -1.67
C THR A 66 -10.96 -1.45 -0.78
N GLY A 67 -9.98 -0.60 -1.10
CA GLY A 67 -8.80 -0.45 -0.24
C GLY A 67 -9.16 0.00 1.17
N THR A 68 -10.12 0.90 1.30
CA THR A 68 -10.59 1.37 2.61
C THR A 68 -11.15 0.21 3.45
N GLU A 69 -12.02 -0.61 2.86
CA GLU A 69 -12.59 -1.78 3.53
C GLU A 69 -11.50 -2.76 3.95
N MET A 70 -10.53 -3.01 3.07
CA MET A 70 -9.40 -3.88 3.37
C MET A 70 -8.57 -3.35 4.56
N ILE A 71 -8.26 -2.05 4.55
CA ILE A 71 -7.48 -1.43 5.64
C ILE A 71 -8.20 -1.55 6.97
N ILE A 72 -9.50 -1.33 7.00
CA ILE A 72 -10.30 -1.49 8.21
C ILE A 72 -10.15 -2.91 8.77
N GLU A 73 -10.28 -3.92 7.92
CA GLU A 73 -10.15 -5.31 8.35
C GLU A 73 -8.73 -5.65 8.80
N ILE A 74 -7.71 -5.15 8.12
CA ILE A 74 -6.32 -5.35 8.53
C ILE A 74 -6.05 -4.71 9.89
N ARG A 75 -6.56 -3.51 10.12
CA ARG A 75 -6.34 -2.79 11.38
C ARG A 75 -7.02 -3.45 12.58
N LYS A 76 -8.04 -4.25 12.37
CA LYS A 76 -8.62 -5.08 13.44
C LYS A 76 -7.64 -6.14 13.93
N GLN A 77 -6.73 -6.58 13.07
CA GLN A 77 -5.77 -7.66 13.35
C GLN A 77 -4.37 -7.16 13.64
N ASN A 78 -3.97 -6.05 13.01
CA ASN A 78 -2.60 -5.54 13.07
C ASN A 78 -2.63 -4.01 13.02
N LYS A 79 -2.29 -3.38 14.12
CA LYS A 79 -2.29 -1.91 14.23
C LYS A 79 -0.97 -1.27 13.81
N ASP A 80 0.06 -2.08 13.63
CA ASP A 80 1.44 -1.59 13.49
C ASP A 80 2.00 -1.66 12.07
N ILE A 81 1.50 -2.54 11.21
CA ILE A 81 2.04 -2.66 9.86
C ILE A 81 1.88 -1.33 9.09
N PRO A 82 2.96 -0.80 8.50
CA PRO A 82 2.85 0.42 7.70
C PRO A 82 1.94 0.23 6.48
N ILE A 83 1.10 1.23 6.21
CA ILE A 83 0.19 1.22 5.06
C ILE A 83 0.36 2.51 4.27
N VAL A 84 0.68 2.36 2.98
CA VAL A 84 0.76 3.45 2.01
C VAL A 84 -0.39 3.30 1.03
N VAL A 85 -1.11 4.38 0.79
CA VAL A 85 -2.26 4.42 -0.11
C VAL A 85 -1.90 5.17 -1.39
N THR A 86 -2.25 4.61 -2.56
CA THR A 86 -2.19 5.33 -3.83
C THR A 86 -3.61 5.79 -4.18
N THR A 87 -3.77 7.05 -4.55
CA THR A 87 -5.10 7.64 -4.72
C THR A 87 -5.09 8.77 -5.73
N ALA A 88 -6.25 8.99 -6.39
CA ALA A 88 -6.46 10.17 -7.22
C ALA A 88 -6.79 11.42 -6.39
N TYR A 89 -6.95 11.29 -5.08
CA TYR A 89 -7.44 12.35 -4.19
C TYR A 89 -6.33 12.93 -3.32
N GLY A 90 -6.43 14.23 -3.03
CA GLY A 90 -5.47 14.95 -2.18
C GLY A 90 -5.84 14.95 -0.70
N SER A 91 -5.01 15.62 0.10
CA SER A 91 -5.11 15.63 1.57
C SER A 91 -6.40 16.25 2.12
N GLN A 92 -7.16 16.99 1.30
CA GLN A 92 -8.43 17.60 1.71
C GLN A 92 -9.63 16.73 1.38
N ASN A 93 -9.43 15.59 0.73
CA ASN A 93 -10.51 14.66 0.44
C ASN A 93 -10.96 13.97 1.73
N GLU A 94 -12.28 13.83 1.91
CA GLU A 94 -12.86 13.22 3.11
C GLU A 94 -12.37 11.78 3.35
N ASP A 95 -12.20 11.02 2.27
CA ASP A 95 -11.75 9.64 2.38
C ASP A 95 -10.32 9.56 2.91
N ILE A 96 -9.45 10.46 2.45
CA ILE A 96 -8.07 10.53 2.95
C ILE A 96 -8.04 10.91 4.43
N ILE A 97 -8.88 11.86 4.84
CA ILE A 97 -8.97 12.29 6.24
C ILE A 97 -9.43 11.12 7.12
N LYS A 98 -10.46 10.40 6.68
CA LYS A 98 -10.97 9.21 7.40
C LYS A 98 -9.91 8.11 7.49
N LEU A 99 -9.15 7.90 6.42
CA LEU A 99 -8.11 6.88 6.39
C LEU A 99 -6.97 7.17 7.35
N LYS A 100 -6.62 8.42 7.56
CA LYS A 100 -5.64 8.79 8.58
C LYS A 100 -6.10 8.37 9.97
N ASP A 101 -7.38 8.57 10.27
CA ASP A 101 -7.97 8.17 11.55
C ASP A 101 -8.03 6.65 11.69
N ILE A 102 -8.29 5.93 10.61
CA ILE A 102 -8.34 4.46 10.59
C ILE A 102 -6.94 3.86 10.75
N GLY A 103 -5.90 4.53 10.25
CA GLY A 103 -4.54 4.07 10.42
C GLY A 103 -3.70 3.98 9.16
N MET A 104 -4.04 4.71 8.11
CA MET A 104 -3.15 4.90 6.96
C MET A 104 -1.95 5.74 7.39
N ASP A 105 -0.75 5.32 6.99
CA ASP A 105 0.47 6.04 7.36
C ASP A 105 0.84 7.14 6.38
N GLU A 106 0.80 6.86 5.09
CA GLU A 106 1.14 7.81 4.03
C GLU A 106 0.26 7.58 2.81
N TYR A 107 0.15 8.60 1.94
CA TYR A 107 -0.50 8.44 0.66
C TYR A 107 0.33 9.06 -0.46
N VAL A 108 0.13 8.55 -1.69
CA VAL A 108 0.77 9.08 -2.90
C VAL A 108 -0.33 9.33 -3.93
N MET A 109 -0.35 10.52 -4.50
CA MET A 109 -1.35 10.85 -5.52
C MET A 109 -0.99 10.22 -6.86
N LYS A 110 -1.99 9.75 -7.57
CA LYS A 110 -1.84 9.27 -8.96
C LYS A 110 -1.76 10.45 -9.93
N PRO A 111 -1.01 10.35 -11.02
CA PRO A 111 -0.20 9.20 -11.43
C PRO A 111 1.00 9.01 -10.49
N VAL A 112 1.31 7.75 -10.18
CA VAL A 112 2.34 7.43 -9.20
C VAL A 112 3.72 7.72 -9.77
N ASP A 113 4.46 8.60 -9.08
CA ASP A 113 5.87 8.86 -9.31
C ASP A 113 6.66 7.92 -8.40
N MET A 114 7.57 7.14 -8.97
CA MET A 114 8.30 6.14 -8.19
C MET A 114 9.12 6.76 -7.07
N MET A 115 9.72 7.93 -7.29
CA MET A 115 10.47 8.63 -6.25
C MET A 115 9.56 9.01 -5.07
N LYS A 116 8.36 9.52 -5.38
CA LYS A 116 7.38 9.88 -4.34
C LYS A 116 6.90 8.64 -3.59
N LEU A 117 6.71 7.52 -4.29
CA LEU A 117 6.31 6.27 -3.66
C LEU A 117 7.40 5.78 -2.70
N ILE A 118 8.65 5.79 -3.11
CA ILE A 118 9.76 5.38 -2.25
C ILE A 118 9.89 6.30 -1.04
N GLN A 119 9.71 7.61 -1.22
CA GLN A 119 9.71 8.55 -0.10
C GLN A 119 8.57 8.26 0.89
N ALA A 120 7.39 7.92 0.38
CA ALA A 120 6.24 7.56 1.23
C ALA A 120 6.51 6.27 2.00
N ILE A 121 7.11 5.28 1.34
CA ILE A 121 7.53 4.03 1.99
C ILE A 121 8.49 4.33 3.13
N ASP A 122 9.51 5.14 2.86
CA ASP A 122 10.50 5.52 3.86
C ASP A 122 9.86 6.19 5.08
N LYS A 123 8.95 7.13 4.85
CA LYS A 123 8.23 7.81 5.94
C LYS A 123 7.36 6.84 6.73
N ALA A 124 6.68 5.93 6.04
CA ALA A 124 5.77 4.98 6.68
C ALA A 124 6.51 4.01 7.61
N ILE A 125 7.65 3.49 7.18
CA ILE A 125 8.41 2.52 7.96
C ILE A 125 9.22 3.16 9.09
N ASN A 126 9.39 4.46 9.09
CA ASN A 126 10.17 5.19 10.11
C ASN A 126 9.28 5.92 11.13
N LYS A 127 7.99 5.69 11.11
CA LYS A 127 7.07 6.27 12.10
C LYS A 127 7.16 5.57 13.45
#